data_e09d050a0ed91f18f1ad641d805a9491
#
_entry.id   e09d050a0ed91f18f1ad641d805a9491
#
_cell.length_a   1.000
_cell.length_b   1.000
_cell.length_c   1.000
_cell.angle_alpha   90.00
_cell.angle_beta   90.00
_cell.angle_gamma   90.00
#
_symmetry.space_group_name_H-M   'P 1'
#
loop_
_entity.id
_entity.type
_entity.pdbx_description
1 polymer ?
#
loop_
_entity_poly.entity_id
_entity_poly.type
_entity_poly.pdbx_seq_one_letter_code
_entity_poly.pdbx_strand_id
1 'polypeptide(L)'
;MIRAANDSTVFSVPAVARWCRGGGALLAGTEGAYGLLIWIRGPGGLTPGAYPLLARADTTTPRGAVVAVRFLTHEIAHGFPVDSGTLTLTAAGRSLEGRIEGRGLDAAFATRTPVTVVIDSLVPGPDSVKCGGAS
;
A
#
# COMPACT_ATOMS: atom_id res chain seq x y z
N MET A 1 2.24 -5.06 -11.44
CA MET A 1 2.54 -3.62 -11.46
C MET A 1 1.56 -2.85 -10.60
N ILE A 2 2.00 -1.85 -9.92
CA ILE A 2 1.14 -0.98 -9.13
C ILE A 2 1.20 0.42 -9.75
N ARG A 3 0.04 1.03 -9.88
CA ARG A 3 -0.08 2.40 -10.37
C ARG A 3 -0.67 3.27 -9.28
N ALA A 4 -0.04 4.40 -9.01
CA ALA A 4 -0.50 5.38 -8.04
C ALA A 4 -0.75 6.72 -8.71
N ALA A 5 -1.74 7.44 -8.23
CA ALA A 5 -2.09 8.75 -8.77
C ALA A 5 -2.56 9.68 -7.65
N ASN A 6 -2.21 10.93 -7.77
CA ASN A 6 -2.82 12.03 -7.03
C ASN A 6 -3.18 13.15 -8.02
N ASP A 7 -3.55 14.32 -7.52
CA ASP A 7 -4.02 15.43 -8.38
C ASP A 7 -2.99 15.88 -9.41
N SER A 8 -1.70 15.69 -9.15
CA SER A 8 -0.64 16.24 -9.99
C SER A 8 0.32 15.22 -10.59
N THR A 9 0.27 13.97 -10.11
CA THR A 9 1.27 12.96 -10.49
C THR A 9 0.63 11.61 -10.67
N VAL A 10 1.00 10.93 -11.76
CA VAL A 10 0.65 9.53 -11.99
C VAL A 10 1.95 8.78 -12.26
N PHE A 11 2.16 7.67 -11.57
CA PHE A 11 3.31 6.82 -11.82
C PHE A 11 2.96 5.35 -11.66
N SER A 12 3.75 4.50 -12.30
CA SER A 12 3.64 3.05 -12.15
C SER A 12 5.00 2.51 -11.75
N VAL A 13 5.00 1.53 -10.84
CA VAL A 13 6.23 0.87 -10.42
C VAL A 13 6.06 -0.63 -10.54
N PRO A 14 7.10 -1.35 -10.96
CA PRO A 14 7.10 -2.79 -10.83
C PRO A 14 7.09 -3.13 -9.35
N ALA A 15 6.22 -4.07 -8.98
CA ALA A 15 6.02 -4.39 -7.59
C ALA A 15 6.22 -5.87 -7.34
N VAL A 16 6.69 -6.19 -6.15
CA VAL A 16 6.84 -7.55 -5.65
C VAL A 16 5.88 -7.73 -4.50
N ALA A 17 5.14 -8.82 -4.51
CA ALA A 17 4.24 -9.19 -3.43
C ALA A 17 4.78 -10.42 -2.71
N ARG A 18 4.62 -10.44 -1.39
CA ARG A 18 4.98 -11.57 -0.54
C ARG A 18 3.87 -11.84 0.45
N TRP A 19 3.60 -13.10 0.72
CA TRP A 19 2.71 -13.45 1.82
C TRP A 19 3.41 -13.18 3.14
N CYS A 20 2.64 -12.73 4.13
CA CYS A 20 3.13 -12.54 5.48
C CYS A 20 2.91 -13.79 6.31
N ARG A 21 3.86 -14.13 7.18
CA ARG A 21 3.66 -15.17 8.18
C ARG A 21 2.54 -14.74 9.13
N GLY A 22 1.59 -15.62 9.37
CA GLY A 22 0.45 -15.31 10.22
C GLY A 22 -0.73 -14.65 9.51
N GLY A 23 -0.61 -14.41 8.21
CA GLY A 23 -1.67 -13.81 7.38
C GLY A 23 -1.33 -12.43 6.89
N GLY A 24 -1.95 -12.05 5.79
CA GLY A 24 -1.68 -10.77 5.15
C GLY A 24 -0.65 -10.84 4.04
N ALA A 25 -0.34 -9.69 3.45
CA ALA A 25 0.60 -9.59 2.35
C ALA A 25 1.37 -8.26 2.41
N LEU A 26 2.59 -8.29 1.91
CA LEU A 26 3.43 -7.11 1.77
C LEU A 26 3.70 -6.88 0.28
N LEU A 27 3.34 -5.71 -0.20
CA LEU A 27 3.57 -5.29 -1.58
C LEU A 27 4.53 -4.11 -1.56
N ALA A 28 5.58 -4.18 -2.35
CA ALA A 28 6.56 -3.12 -2.42
C ALA A 28 7.06 -2.94 -3.84
N GLY A 29 7.23 -1.69 -4.25
CA GLY A 29 7.79 -1.38 -5.55
C GLY A 29 8.49 -0.04 -5.51
N THR A 30 9.62 0.04 -6.23
CA THR A 30 10.35 1.29 -6.38
C THR A 30 10.90 1.40 -7.78
N GLU A 31 10.96 2.62 -8.27
CA GLU A 31 11.62 2.96 -9.52
C GLU A 31 12.13 4.39 -9.41
N GLY A 32 13.45 4.55 -9.23
CA GLY A 32 14.04 5.84 -8.99
C GLY A 32 13.49 6.50 -7.71
N ALA A 33 12.93 7.68 -7.85
CA ALA A 33 12.36 8.43 -6.74
C ALA A 33 10.91 8.05 -6.42
N TYR A 34 10.33 7.13 -7.19
CA TYR A 34 8.95 6.70 -7.02
C TYR A 34 8.92 5.40 -6.24
N GLY A 35 8.01 5.30 -5.31
CA GLY A 35 7.89 4.11 -4.49
C GLY A 35 6.52 3.95 -3.87
N LEU A 36 6.23 2.70 -3.51
CA LEU A 36 4.97 2.33 -2.91
C LEU A 36 5.22 1.16 -1.98
N LEU A 37 4.63 1.23 -0.79
CA LEU A 37 4.66 0.15 0.18
C LEU A 37 3.25 -0.06 0.70
N ILE A 38 2.76 -1.30 0.64
CA ILE A 38 1.44 -1.67 1.12
C ILE A 38 1.59 -2.92 1.96
N TRP A 39 1.24 -2.82 3.24
CA TRP A 39 1.18 -3.96 4.13
C TRP A 39 -0.27 -4.22 4.50
N ILE A 40 -0.83 -5.31 3.97
CA ILE A 40 -2.22 -5.68 4.22
C ILE A 40 -2.24 -6.69 5.36
N ARG A 41 -2.93 -6.34 6.43
CA ARG A 41 -3.10 -7.21 7.60
C ARG A 41 -4.41 -7.98 7.46
N GLY A 42 -4.34 -9.29 7.58
CA GLY A 42 -5.51 -10.16 7.55
C GLY A 42 -5.21 -11.47 8.24
N PRO A 43 -5.39 -11.54 9.57
CA PRO A 43 -5.13 -12.77 10.31
C PRO A 43 -5.95 -13.93 9.76
N GLY A 44 -5.32 -15.07 9.55
CA GLY A 44 -5.97 -16.23 8.96
C GLY A 44 -6.09 -16.21 7.45
N GLY A 45 -5.63 -15.14 6.80
CA GLY A 45 -5.62 -15.01 5.34
C GLY A 45 -6.41 -13.81 4.84
N LEU A 46 -6.12 -13.41 3.61
CA LEU A 46 -6.82 -12.32 2.95
C LEU A 46 -8.01 -12.84 2.18
N THR A 47 -9.08 -12.07 2.20
CA THR A 47 -10.29 -12.30 1.42
C THR A 47 -10.66 -11.03 0.66
N PRO A 48 -11.39 -11.13 -0.46
CA PRO A 48 -11.93 -9.93 -1.09
C PRO A 48 -12.80 -9.13 -0.13
N GLY A 49 -12.73 -7.81 -0.22
CA GLY A 49 -13.49 -6.92 0.63
C GLY A 49 -12.73 -5.66 1.00
N ALA A 50 -13.26 -4.91 1.94
CA ALA A 50 -12.72 -3.63 2.36
C ALA A 50 -11.79 -3.77 3.56
N TYR A 51 -10.68 -3.03 3.50
CA TYR A 51 -9.67 -2.95 4.55
C TYR A 51 -9.45 -1.48 4.86
N PRO A 52 -9.68 -1.03 6.10
CA PRO A 52 -9.42 0.37 6.43
C PRO A 52 -7.93 0.67 6.36
N LEU A 53 -7.59 1.88 5.91
CA LEU A 53 -6.21 2.33 5.97
C LEU A 53 -5.86 2.71 7.40
N LEU A 54 -4.70 2.27 7.85
CA LEU A 54 -4.27 2.41 9.23
C LEU A 54 -3.14 3.42 9.33
N ALA A 55 -3.06 4.07 10.48
CA ALA A 55 -1.89 4.88 10.80
C ALA A 55 -0.65 3.99 10.89
N ARG A 56 0.49 4.54 10.49
CA ARG A 56 1.76 3.80 10.47
C ARG A 56 2.13 3.24 11.84
N ALA A 57 1.78 3.96 12.89
CA ALA A 57 2.07 3.55 14.26
C ALA A 57 1.03 2.61 14.88
N ASP A 58 -0.05 2.31 14.16
CA ASP A 58 -1.08 1.41 14.65
C ASP A 58 -0.54 -0.01 14.68
N THR A 59 -0.42 -0.59 15.87
CA THR A 59 0.09 -1.94 16.08
C THR A 59 -0.99 -2.88 16.62
N THR A 60 -2.21 -2.38 16.82
CA THR A 60 -3.26 -3.13 17.51
C THR A 60 -4.42 -3.55 16.63
N THR A 61 -4.69 -2.83 15.55
CA THR A 61 -5.79 -3.16 14.65
C THR A 61 -5.43 -4.38 13.81
N PRO A 62 -6.17 -5.50 13.94
CA PRO A 62 -5.77 -6.73 13.29
C PRO A 62 -6.02 -6.77 11.79
N ARG A 63 -7.01 -6.03 11.29
CA ARG A 63 -7.38 -6.02 9.87
C ARG A 63 -7.31 -4.61 9.31
N GLY A 64 -6.57 -4.44 8.24
CA GLY A 64 -6.43 -3.15 7.59
C GLY A 64 -5.19 -3.10 6.72
N ALA A 65 -4.83 -1.92 6.26
CA ALA A 65 -3.65 -1.75 5.43
C ALA A 65 -2.84 -0.52 5.85
N VAL A 66 -1.53 -0.69 5.90
CA VAL A 66 -0.58 0.40 6.10
C VAL A 66 0.03 0.72 4.74
N VAL A 67 -0.11 1.96 4.29
CA VAL A 67 0.27 2.38 2.95
C VAL A 67 1.19 3.59 3.02
N ALA A 68 2.25 3.57 2.24
CA ALA A 68 3.15 4.72 2.10
C ALA A 68 3.48 4.93 0.63
N VAL A 69 3.59 6.19 0.23
CA VAL A 69 3.91 6.58 -1.14
C VAL A 69 5.09 7.53 -1.16
N ARG A 70 5.83 7.51 -2.26
CA ARG A 70 6.96 8.39 -2.51
C ARG A 70 6.98 8.78 -3.99
N PHE A 71 7.09 10.07 -4.28
CA PHE A 71 7.12 10.55 -5.66
C PHE A 71 7.77 11.93 -5.76
N LEU A 72 8.01 12.37 -7.01
CA LEU A 72 8.53 13.70 -7.30
C LEU A 72 7.50 14.51 -8.07
N THR A 73 7.42 15.81 -7.74
CA THR A 73 6.76 16.82 -8.58
C THR A 73 7.69 17.99 -8.74
N HIS A 74 8.06 18.33 -9.98
CA HIS A 74 8.95 19.47 -10.26
C HIS A 74 10.20 19.49 -9.37
N GLU A 75 10.85 18.33 -9.22
CA GLU A 75 12.03 18.14 -8.39
C GLU A 75 11.79 18.22 -6.88
N ILE A 76 10.53 18.37 -6.45
CA ILE A 76 10.18 18.33 -5.04
C ILE A 76 9.85 16.89 -4.66
N ALA A 77 10.53 16.39 -3.63
CA ALA A 77 10.29 15.04 -3.12
C ALA A 77 9.10 15.04 -2.17
N HIS A 78 8.19 14.10 -2.37
CA HIS A 78 7.05 13.84 -1.50
C HIS A 78 7.17 12.43 -0.96
N GLY A 79 6.89 12.26 0.33
CA GLY A 79 6.83 10.95 0.94
C GLY A 79 5.93 11.03 2.17
N PHE A 80 4.88 10.20 2.20
CA PHE A 80 3.95 10.24 3.32
C PHE A 80 3.16 8.94 3.44
N PRO A 81 2.70 8.62 4.65
CA PRO A 81 1.76 7.52 4.83
C PRO A 81 0.37 7.96 4.33
N VAL A 82 -0.33 7.03 3.69
CA VAL A 82 -1.73 7.20 3.30
C VAL A 82 -2.55 6.52 4.39
N ASP A 83 -2.97 7.28 5.38
CA ASP A 83 -3.43 6.78 6.67
C ASP A 83 -4.94 6.92 6.91
N SER A 84 -5.69 7.38 5.92
CA SER A 84 -7.13 7.40 5.97
C SER A 84 -7.70 6.99 4.63
N GLY A 85 -8.80 6.25 4.65
CA GLY A 85 -9.45 5.74 3.45
C GLY A 85 -9.58 4.23 3.49
N THR A 86 -9.67 3.62 2.31
CA THR A 86 -9.99 2.20 2.19
C THR A 86 -9.20 1.54 1.07
N LEU A 87 -8.70 0.34 1.34
CA LEU A 87 -8.27 -0.61 0.33
C LEU A 87 -9.43 -1.57 0.09
N THR A 88 -9.83 -1.72 -1.17
CA THR A 88 -10.79 -2.75 -1.56
C THR A 88 -10.07 -3.80 -2.39
N LEU A 89 -10.01 -5.03 -1.88
CA LEU A 89 -9.47 -6.16 -2.63
C LEU A 89 -10.60 -6.80 -3.43
N THR A 90 -10.38 -6.97 -4.70
CA THR A 90 -11.30 -7.67 -5.61
C THR A 90 -10.85 -9.09 -5.89
N ALA A 91 -9.57 -9.38 -5.68
CA ALA A 91 -9.03 -10.73 -5.70
C ALA A 91 -7.96 -10.87 -4.62
N ALA A 92 -7.96 -11.97 -3.90
CA ALA A 92 -7.06 -12.25 -2.78
C ALA A 92 -6.69 -13.73 -2.66
N GLY A 93 -6.61 -14.42 -3.78
CA GLY A 93 -6.23 -15.82 -3.84
C GLY A 93 -4.85 -16.02 -4.46
N ARG A 94 -4.80 -16.53 -5.68
CA ARG A 94 -3.53 -16.71 -6.39
C ARG A 94 -2.88 -15.41 -6.78
N SER A 95 -3.69 -14.37 -7.00
CA SER A 95 -3.22 -13.03 -7.29
C SER A 95 -3.93 -12.03 -6.40
N LEU A 96 -3.32 -10.88 -6.24
CA LEU A 96 -3.89 -9.75 -5.52
C LEU A 96 -4.29 -8.67 -6.51
N GLU A 97 -5.54 -8.26 -6.43
CA GLU A 97 -6.07 -7.15 -7.20
C GLU A 97 -6.89 -6.26 -6.29
N GLY A 98 -6.80 -4.98 -6.49
CA GLY A 98 -7.56 -4.06 -5.68
C GLY A 98 -7.30 -2.60 -5.98
N ARG A 99 -7.93 -1.76 -5.17
CA ARG A 99 -7.86 -0.32 -5.33
C ARG A 99 -7.81 0.34 -3.96
N ILE A 100 -6.93 1.31 -3.83
CA ILE A 100 -6.85 2.16 -2.64
C ILE A 100 -7.36 3.54 -3.01
N GLU A 101 -8.23 4.06 -2.17
CA GLU A 101 -8.64 5.47 -2.21
C GLU A 101 -8.42 6.02 -0.81
N GLY A 102 -7.51 6.97 -0.68
CA GLY A 102 -7.13 7.46 0.62
C GLY A 102 -6.52 8.85 0.59
N ARG A 103 -6.13 9.30 1.77
CA ARG A 103 -5.46 10.58 1.98
C ARG A 103 -4.33 10.41 2.96
N GLY A 104 -3.31 11.22 2.78
CA GLY A 104 -2.19 11.29 3.71
C GLY A 104 -1.68 12.71 3.84
N LEU A 105 -1.00 13.00 4.94
CA LEU A 105 -0.40 14.31 5.16
C LEU A 105 0.91 14.39 4.40
N ASP A 106 0.92 15.23 3.37
CA ASP A 106 2.13 15.54 2.62
C ASP A 106 2.86 16.68 3.32
N ALA A 107 3.92 16.35 4.03
CA ALA A 107 4.67 17.32 4.82
C ALA A 107 5.35 18.39 3.94
N ALA A 108 5.64 18.09 2.68
CA ALA A 108 6.25 19.06 1.77
C ALA A 108 5.35 20.30 1.55
N PHE A 109 4.03 20.08 1.59
CA PHE A 109 3.06 21.16 1.41
C PHE A 109 2.13 21.33 2.62
N ALA A 110 2.32 20.58 3.68
CA ALA A 110 1.50 20.61 4.89
C ALA A 110 -0.01 20.44 4.59
N THR A 111 -0.34 19.60 3.63
CA THR A 111 -1.71 19.36 3.20
C THR A 111 -2.06 17.88 3.22
N ARG A 112 -3.35 17.58 3.46
CA ARG A 112 -3.88 16.23 3.28
C ARG A 112 -4.12 16.01 1.78
N THR A 113 -3.39 15.07 1.22
CA THR A 113 -3.34 14.84 -0.22
C THR A 113 -4.05 13.53 -0.57
N PRO A 114 -5.00 13.55 -1.53
CA PRO A 114 -5.65 12.33 -1.97
C PRO A 114 -4.69 11.47 -2.82
N VAL A 115 -4.79 10.16 -2.63
CA VAL A 115 -4.01 9.19 -3.40
C VAL A 115 -4.93 8.05 -3.80
N THR A 116 -4.85 7.66 -5.06
CA THR A 116 -5.49 6.47 -5.59
C THR A 116 -4.42 5.50 -6.04
N VAL A 117 -4.54 4.23 -5.64
CA VAL A 117 -3.62 3.18 -6.03
C VAL A 117 -4.40 2.04 -6.67
N VAL A 118 -3.92 1.54 -7.78
CA VAL A 118 -4.49 0.36 -8.44
C VAL A 118 -3.46 -0.77 -8.38
N ILE A 119 -3.87 -1.88 -7.79
CA ILE A 119 -3.09 -3.11 -7.73
C ILE A 119 -3.64 -4.02 -8.83
N ASP A 120 -2.79 -4.35 -9.79
CA ASP A 120 -3.21 -5.09 -10.98
C ASP A 120 -2.51 -6.44 -11.02
N SER A 121 -3.25 -7.49 -10.70
CA SER A 121 -2.85 -8.89 -10.82
C SER A 121 -1.44 -9.21 -10.32
N LEU A 122 -1.14 -8.88 -9.08
CA LEU A 122 0.14 -9.23 -8.47
C LEU A 122 0.08 -10.65 -7.91
N VAL A 123 1.02 -11.49 -8.36
CA VAL A 123 1.15 -12.85 -7.85
C VAL A 123 2.21 -12.86 -6.76
N PRO A 124 1.85 -13.13 -5.50
CA PRO A 124 2.84 -13.21 -4.43
C PRO A 124 3.86 -14.32 -4.68
N GLY A 125 5.11 -14.06 -4.31
CA GLY A 125 6.15 -15.06 -4.38
C GLY A 125 5.89 -16.24 -3.42
N PRO A 126 6.58 -17.36 -3.63
CA PRO A 126 6.29 -18.59 -2.89
C PRO A 126 6.69 -18.55 -1.41
N ASP A 127 7.66 -17.72 -1.07
CA ASP A 127 8.16 -17.64 0.29
C ASP A 127 7.39 -16.58 1.08
N SER A 128 6.99 -16.92 2.31
CA SER A 128 6.42 -15.95 3.23
C SER A 128 7.51 -15.20 3.98
N VAL A 129 7.20 -13.97 4.36
CA VAL A 129 8.13 -13.10 5.08
C VAL A 129 7.49 -12.64 6.40
N LYS A 130 8.33 -12.17 7.30
CA LYS A 130 7.85 -11.53 8.51
C LYS A 130 7.47 -10.09 8.15
N CYS A 131 6.21 -9.75 8.37
CA CYS A 131 5.69 -8.41 8.15
C CYS A 131 5.51 -7.70 9.48
N GLY A 132 5.63 -6.35 9.48
CA GLY A 132 5.53 -5.61 10.71
C GLY A 132 6.82 -5.69 11.52
N GLY A 133 7.52 -4.63 11.60
CA GLY A 133 8.90 -4.64 12.06
C GLY A 133 9.11 -4.93 13.54
N ALA A 134 8.11 -4.82 14.35
CA ALA A 134 8.32 -4.78 15.79
C ALA A 134 8.22 -6.13 16.48
N SER A 135 7.85 -7.11 15.80
CA SER A 135 7.60 -8.39 16.47
C SER A 135 8.83 -9.21 16.55
#